data_1947932cff603a7821d3e97ea305bfff
#
_entry.id   1947932cff603a7821d3e97ea305bfff
#
_cell.length_a   1.000
_cell.length_b   1.000
_cell.length_c   1.000
_cell.angle_alpha   90.00
_cell.angle_beta   90.00
_cell.angle_gamma   90.00
#
_symmetry.space_group_name_H-M   'P 1'
#
loop_
_entity.id
_entity.type
_entity.pdbx_description
1 polymer ?
#
loop_
_entity_poly.entity_id
_entity_poly.type
_entity_poly.pdbx_seq_one_letter_code
_entity_poly.pdbx_strand_id
1 'polypeptide(L)'
;MFETKNNEWQVEVDGTRSSDGKEVQKLFTQLVDKSITRIHVLDIDCLKDKQTIEFFDEIIKRGLPDEWKFQDVVALTFRRGRDEVEENIENEDEEKSKTTPLTGIRQAILEGGNLRDNEFVHKFEENGCIFSAMTLEYQNASTPETIHIRAEFKGSPKIFEVSIVNIFENEGLEAKKEQSSLSVKKNLEVRTAFWNNARIIYNEIVSKQ
;
A
#
# COMPACT_ATOMS: atom_id res chain seq x y z
N MET A 1 -10.59 -8.50 16.31
CA MET A 1 -11.71 -7.68 16.82
C MET A 1 -12.74 -7.61 15.69
N PHE A 2 -14.02 -7.78 15.98
CA PHE A 2 -15.06 -7.75 14.97
C PHE A 2 -15.87 -6.47 15.18
N GLU A 3 -15.89 -5.60 14.19
CA GLU A 3 -16.70 -4.38 14.22
C GLU A 3 -17.72 -4.45 13.09
N THR A 4 -19.00 -4.27 13.42
CA THR A 4 -20.06 -4.21 12.43
C THR A 4 -20.36 -2.75 12.14
N LYS A 5 -20.06 -2.28 10.93
CA LYS A 5 -20.60 -1.04 10.39
C LYS A 5 -21.44 -1.37 9.15
N ASN A 6 -22.68 -0.89 9.11
CA ASN A 6 -23.57 -1.04 7.95
C ASN A 6 -23.81 -2.49 7.48
N ASN A 7 -23.94 -3.46 8.40
CA ASN A 7 -24.01 -4.89 8.09
C ASN A 7 -22.74 -5.49 7.42
N GLU A 8 -21.62 -4.78 7.44
CA GLU A 8 -20.32 -5.31 7.02
C GLU A 8 -19.51 -5.74 8.24
N TRP A 9 -18.90 -6.91 8.16
CA TRP A 9 -17.96 -7.41 9.16
C TRP A 9 -16.55 -7.10 8.68
N GLN A 10 -15.79 -6.41 9.50
CA GLN A 10 -14.37 -6.22 9.26
C GLN A 10 -13.56 -7.13 10.18
N VAL A 11 -12.71 -7.95 9.61
CA VAL A 11 -11.77 -8.80 10.34
C VAL A 11 -10.38 -8.26 10.09
N GLU A 12 -9.75 -7.79 11.16
CA GLU A 12 -8.34 -7.42 11.14
C GLU A 12 -7.53 -8.58 11.72
N VAL A 13 -6.56 -9.03 10.97
CA VAL A 13 -5.63 -10.09 11.38
C VAL A 13 -4.30 -9.44 11.72
N ASP A 14 -3.95 -9.43 12.99
CA ASP A 14 -2.61 -9.06 13.44
C ASP A 14 -1.70 -10.28 13.25
N GLY A 15 -1.37 -10.55 12.00
CA GLY A 15 -0.59 -11.71 11.60
C GLY A 15 0.89 -11.39 11.53
N THR A 16 1.71 -12.18 12.19
CA THR A 16 3.17 -12.15 12.03
C THR A 16 3.62 -12.88 10.77
N ARG A 17 2.73 -13.65 10.14
CA ARG A 17 2.99 -14.43 8.93
C ARG A 17 1.96 -14.11 7.85
N SER A 18 2.41 -14.01 6.60
CA SER A 18 1.52 -13.80 5.45
C SER A 18 0.48 -14.91 5.23
N SER A 19 0.68 -16.09 5.86
CA SER A 19 -0.29 -17.21 5.85
C SER A 19 -1.49 -16.96 6.76
N ASP A 20 -1.34 -16.16 7.83
CA ASP A 20 -2.36 -16.01 8.88
C ASP A 20 -3.65 -15.39 8.32
N GLY A 21 -3.53 -14.38 7.44
CA GLY A 21 -4.66 -13.79 6.73
C GLY A 21 -5.43 -14.81 5.87
N LYS A 22 -4.71 -15.71 5.19
CA LYS A 22 -5.34 -16.76 4.36
C LYS A 22 -6.07 -17.81 5.20
N GLU A 23 -5.49 -18.19 6.33
CA GLU A 23 -6.12 -19.16 7.24
C GLU A 23 -7.39 -18.57 7.85
N VAL A 24 -7.36 -17.31 8.29
CA VAL A 24 -8.54 -16.60 8.78
C VAL A 24 -9.59 -16.46 7.68
N GLN A 25 -9.21 -16.07 6.46
CA GLN A 25 -10.12 -16.01 5.33
C GLN A 25 -10.79 -17.36 5.04
N LYS A 26 -10.01 -18.45 5.08
CA LYS A 26 -10.50 -19.82 4.88
C LYS A 26 -11.51 -20.22 5.98
N LEU A 27 -11.18 -19.92 7.24
CA LEU A 27 -12.09 -20.16 8.37
C LEU A 27 -13.40 -19.38 8.22
N PHE A 28 -13.32 -18.10 7.86
CA PHE A 28 -14.50 -17.27 7.61
C PHE A 28 -15.38 -17.83 6.49
N THR A 29 -14.75 -18.23 5.38
CA THR A 29 -15.48 -18.83 4.24
C THR A 29 -16.17 -20.14 4.61
N GLN A 30 -15.67 -20.87 5.61
CA GLN A 30 -16.28 -22.09 6.11
C GLN A 30 -17.42 -21.84 7.10
N LEU A 31 -17.33 -20.78 7.91
CA LEU A 31 -18.27 -20.49 8.99
C LEU A 31 -19.45 -19.65 8.53
N VAL A 32 -19.29 -18.87 7.48
CA VAL A 32 -20.34 -17.95 7.00
C VAL A 32 -21.00 -18.51 5.75
N ASP A 33 -22.33 -18.43 5.71
CA ASP A 33 -23.11 -18.86 4.55
C ASP A 33 -22.69 -18.08 3.30
N LYS A 34 -22.19 -18.79 2.29
CA LYS A 34 -21.67 -18.20 1.04
C LYS A 34 -22.68 -17.32 0.29
N SER A 35 -23.97 -17.47 0.58
CA SER A 35 -25.04 -16.68 -0.03
C SER A 35 -25.09 -15.23 0.48
N ILE A 36 -24.48 -14.95 1.64
CA ILE A 36 -24.65 -13.67 2.35
C ILE A 36 -23.34 -12.84 2.36
N THR A 37 -22.20 -13.46 2.05
CA THR A 37 -20.89 -12.82 2.33
C THR A 37 -20.13 -12.48 1.08
N ARG A 38 -19.95 -11.19 0.82
CA ARG A 38 -18.89 -10.70 -0.06
C ARG A 38 -17.63 -10.44 0.75
N ILE A 39 -16.58 -11.17 0.46
CA ILE A 39 -15.25 -10.87 1.00
C ILE A 39 -14.62 -9.82 0.07
N HIS A 40 -14.38 -8.63 0.61
CA HIS A 40 -13.68 -7.57 -0.11
C HIS A 40 -12.17 -7.80 0.04
N VAL A 41 -11.51 -8.16 -1.05
CA VAL A 41 -10.06 -8.27 -1.13
C VAL A 41 -9.56 -7.21 -2.09
N LEU A 42 -8.56 -6.44 -1.70
CA LEU A 42 -7.85 -5.57 -2.61
C LEU A 42 -6.72 -6.41 -3.23
N ASP A 43 -6.93 -6.80 -4.48
CA ASP A 43 -5.99 -7.63 -5.22
C ASP A 43 -5.32 -6.80 -6.31
N ILE A 44 -3.99 -6.69 -6.24
CA ILE A 44 -3.22 -5.94 -7.25
C ILE A 44 -3.38 -6.56 -8.66
N ASP A 45 -3.69 -7.85 -8.74
CA ASP A 45 -3.84 -8.52 -10.04
C ASP A 45 -5.12 -8.10 -10.79
N CYS A 46 -6.04 -7.42 -10.12
CA CYS A 46 -7.19 -6.75 -10.73
C CYS A 46 -6.88 -5.34 -11.24
N LEU A 47 -5.70 -4.77 -10.94
CA LEU A 47 -5.26 -3.46 -11.40
C LEU A 47 -4.29 -3.60 -12.58
N LYS A 48 -4.48 -2.82 -13.65
CA LYS A 48 -3.45 -2.63 -14.68
C LYS A 48 -2.26 -1.86 -14.11
N ASP A 49 -1.10 -1.93 -14.75
CA ASP A 49 0.12 -1.31 -14.25
C ASP A 49 -0.05 0.20 -13.98
N LYS A 50 -0.64 0.95 -14.91
CA LYS A 50 -0.96 2.37 -14.72
C LYS A 50 -1.97 2.62 -13.59
N GLN A 51 -2.93 1.72 -13.40
CA GLN A 51 -3.91 1.83 -12.32
C GLN A 51 -3.29 1.55 -10.95
N THR A 52 -2.24 0.73 -10.90
CA THR A 52 -1.49 0.52 -9.66
C THR A 52 -0.78 1.81 -9.23
N ILE A 53 -0.19 2.56 -10.18
CA ILE A 53 0.40 3.87 -9.90
C ILE A 53 -0.69 4.86 -9.45
N GLU A 54 -1.81 4.95 -10.20
CA GLU A 54 -2.96 5.80 -9.84
C GLU A 54 -3.48 5.49 -8.43
N PHE A 55 -3.54 4.21 -8.06
CA PHE A 55 -3.98 3.77 -6.72
C PHE A 55 -3.09 4.35 -5.61
N PHE A 56 -1.77 4.25 -5.74
CA PHE A 56 -0.86 4.78 -4.75
C PHE A 56 -0.86 6.32 -4.73
N ASP A 57 -0.98 6.98 -5.87
CA ASP A 57 -1.10 8.43 -5.96
C ASP A 57 -2.38 8.96 -5.29
N GLU A 58 -3.48 8.25 -5.43
CA GLU A 58 -4.73 8.60 -4.76
C GLU A 58 -4.67 8.31 -3.25
N ILE A 59 -3.95 7.29 -2.81
CA ILE A 59 -3.67 7.03 -1.38
C ILE A 59 -2.89 8.18 -0.76
N ILE A 60 -1.90 8.76 -1.44
CA ILE A 60 -1.18 9.95 -0.96
C ILE A 60 -2.16 11.07 -0.64
N LYS A 61 -3.14 11.31 -1.50
CA LYS A 61 -4.10 12.41 -1.38
C LYS A 61 -5.20 12.15 -0.36
N ARG A 62 -5.65 10.90 -0.23
CA ARG A 62 -6.90 10.55 0.47
C ARG A 62 -6.74 9.39 1.47
N GLY A 63 -5.51 8.94 1.77
CA GLY A 63 -5.26 7.77 2.61
C GLY A 63 -5.77 7.92 4.04
N LEU A 64 -5.63 9.09 4.64
CA LEU A 64 -6.14 9.39 5.97
C LEU A 64 -7.09 10.60 5.96
N PRO A 65 -7.97 10.71 6.98
CA PRO A 65 -8.81 11.89 7.16
C PRO A 65 -7.99 13.14 7.56
N ASP A 66 -8.61 14.32 7.47
CA ASP A 66 -7.98 15.65 7.67
C ASP A 66 -7.27 15.85 9.02
N GLU A 67 -7.57 15.01 10.01
CA GLU A 67 -6.83 14.97 11.28
C GLU A 67 -5.34 14.65 11.07
N TRP A 68 -5.02 13.90 10.02
CA TRP A 68 -3.69 13.50 9.65
C TRP A 68 -3.27 14.15 8.35
N LYS A 69 -2.31 15.05 8.41
CA LYS A 69 -1.77 15.75 7.24
C LYS A 69 -0.63 14.97 6.64
N PHE A 70 -0.75 14.61 5.37
CA PHE A 70 0.35 14.04 4.60
C PHE A 70 1.55 15.00 4.60
N GLN A 71 2.73 14.47 4.82
CA GLN A 71 3.99 15.21 4.82
C GLN A 71 4.89 14.76 3.66
N ASP A 72 5.16 13.46 3.57
CA ASP A 72 6.14 12.94 2.61
C ASP A 72 5.93 11.45 2.30
N VAL A 73 6.58 11.01 1.21
CA VAL A 73 6.80 9.61 0.88
C VAL A 73 8.22 9.25 1.26
N VAL A 74 8.39 8.48 2.32
CA VAL A 74 9.70 8.18 2.94
C VAL A 74 10.31 6.86 2.49
N ALA A 75 9.53 5.96 1.91
CA ALA A 75 10.02 4.76 1.25
C ALA A 75 9.11 4.32 0.11
N LEU A 76 9.72 3.85 -0.97
CA LEU A 76 9.05 3.29 -2.14
C LEU A 76 9.66 1.94 -2.49
N THR A 77 8.81 0.98 -2.81
CA THR A 77 9.22 -0.31 -3.38
C THR A 77 8.64 -0.44 -4.77
N PHE A 78 9.51 -0.58 -5.75
CA PHE A 78 9.15 -0.82 -7.14
C PHE A 78 9.26 -2.29 -7.47
N ARG A 79 8.44 -2.74 -8.40
CA ARG A 79 8.59 -4.01 -9.11
C ARG A 79 8.38 -3.79 -10.60
N ARG A 80 8.86 -4.70 -11.41
CA ARG A 80 8.58 -4.67 -12.86
C ARG A 80 7.08 -4.90 -13.10
N GLY A 81 6.50 -4.11 -13.99
CA GLY A 81 5.12 -4.26 -14.43
C GLY A 81 4.90 -5.57 -15.19
N ARG A 82 3.65 -5.97 -15.33
CA ARG A 82 3.28 -7.21 -16.04
C ARG A 82 3.32 -7.04 -17.55
N ASP A 83 2.88 -5.87 -18.01
CA ASP A 83 2.78 -5.58 -19.45
C ASP A 83 4.15 -5.71 -20.15
N GLU A 84 5.25 -5.35 -19.48
CA GLU A 84 6.60 -5.51 -20.03
C GLU A 84 7.14 -6.95 -19.99
N VAL A 85 6.62 -7.78 -19.09
CA VAL A 85 7.05 -9.19 -19.00
C VAL A 85 6.48 -9.99 -20.16
N GLU A 86 5.26 -9.69 -20.59
CA GLU A 86 4.60 -10.37 -21.73
C GLU A 86 5.25 -9.97 -23.06
N GLU A 87 5.55 -8.69 -23.28
CA GLU A 87 6.24 -8.24 -24.51
C GLU A 87 7.64 -8.84 -24.69
N ASN A 88 8.37 -9.09 -23.59
CA ASN A 88 9.71 -9.68 -23.66
C ASN A 88 9.71 -11.20 -23.94
N ILE A 89 8.60 -11.91 -23.66
CA ILE A 89 8.47 -13.35 -23.96
C ILE A 89 8.16 -13.57 -25.45
N GLU A 90 7.42 -12.66 -26.09
CA GLU A 90 7.06 -12.76 -27.50
C GLU A 90 8.17 -12.33 -28.47
N ASN A 91 9.19 -11.57 -27.99
CA ASN A 91 10.24 -10.98 -28.83
C ASN A 91 11.63 -11.60 -28.64
N GLU A 92 11.76 -12.84 -28.14
CA GLU A 92 13.06 -13.51 -27.96
C GLU A 92 13.82 -13.77 -29.28
N ASP A 93 13.20 -13.57 -30.44
CA ASP A 93 13.80 -13.88 -31.76
C ASP A 93 14.32 -12.66 -32.55
N GLU A 94 14.23 -11.42 -32.05
CA GLU A 94 14.79 -10.26 -32.76
C GLU A 94 15.79 -9.46 -31.93
N GLU A 95 17.07 -9.55 -32.31
CA GLU A 95 18.16 -8.69 -31.91
C GLU A 95 17.80 -7.22 -31.96
N LYS A 96 17.57 -6.61 -30.83
CA LYS A 96 17.94 -5.27 -30.37
C LYS A 96 17.26 -4.97 -29.04
N SER A 97 17.66 -5.68 -28.03
CA SER A 97 17.42 -5.26 -26.65
C SER A 97 18.07 -3.86 -26.47
N LYS A 98 17.25 -2.82 -26.47
CA LYS A 98 17.63 -1.55 -25.89
C LYS A 98 17.89 -1.82 -24.41
N THR A 99 19.14 -2.12 -24.08
CA THR A 99 19.59 -2.29 -22.70
C THR A 99 19.41 -0.95 -21.98
N THR A 100 18.21 -0.75 -21.41
CA THR A 100 18.05 0.35 -20.46
C THR A 100 18.85 0.03 -19.20
N PRO A 101 19.39 1.01 -18.50
CA PRO A 101 20.14 0.79 -17.25
C PRO A 101 19.39 -0.03 -16.20
N LEU A 102 18.05 -0.12 -16.33
CA LEU A 102 17.17 -0.84 -15.42
C LEU A 102 16.83 -2.27 -15.91
N THR A 103 17.33 -2.69 -17.08
CA THR A 103 17.15 -4.05 -17.59
C THR A 103 17.76 -5.06 -16.61
N GLY A 104 16.92 -6.01 -16.13
CA GLY A 104 17.34 -7.00 -15.15
C GLY A 104 17.00 -6.64 -13.69
N ILE A 105 16.61 -5.41 -13.37
CA ILE A 105 16.09 -5.06 -12.04
C ILE A 105 14.66 -5.57 -11.94
N ARG A 106 14.43 -6.51 -11.02
CA ARG A 106 13.08 -7.04 -10.73
C ARG A 106 12.36 -6.27 -9.65
N GLN A 107 13.12 -5.74 -8.70
CA GLN A 107 12.62 -4.96 -7.58
C GLN A 107 13.69 -3.95 -7.15
N ALA A 108 13.25 -2.76 -6.75
CA ALA A 108 14.08 -1.72 -6.15
C ALA A 108 13.39 -1.14 -4.92
N ILE A 109 14.17 -0.77 -3.92
CA ILE A 109 13.70 -0.07 -2.72
C ILE A 109 14.45 1.24 -2.65
N LEU A 110 13.70 2.34 -2.54
CA LEU A 110 14.24 3.67 -2.30
C LEU A 110 13.78 4.14 -0.93
N GLU A 111 14.67 4.71 -0.15
CA GLU A 111 14.39 5.28 1.16
C GLU A 111 14.97 6.71 1.22
N GLY A 112 14.25 7.64 1.85
CA GLY A 112 14.66 9.02 1.98
C GLY A 112 13.48 9.97 2.07
N GLY A 113 13.74 11.28 1.88
CA GLY A 113 12.69 12.29 1.80
C GLY A 113 12.39 12.69 0.36
N ASN A 114 11.20 13.25 0.16
CA ASN A 114 10.72 13.77 -1.13
C ASN A 114 10.85 12.77 -2.30
N LEU A 115 10.59 11.50 -2.03
CA LEU A 115 10.82 10.44 -3.02
C LEU A 115 9.87 10.56 -4.21
N ARG A 116 8.64 11.05 -4.01
CA ARG A 116 7.65 11.12 -5.09
C ARG A 116 8.06 12.06 -6.22
N ASP A 117 8.78 13.13 -5.89
CA ASP A 117 9.31 14.11 -6.86
C ASP A 117 10.74 13.78 -7.33
N ASN A 118 11.27 12.62 -6.94
CA ASN A 118 12.63 12.24 -7.26
C ASN A 118 12.76 11.76 -8.71
N GLU A 119 13.79 12.23 -9.41
CA GLU A 119 14.06 11.88 -10.81
C GLU A 119 14.20 10.37 -11.04
N PHE A 120 14.76 9.63 -10.08
CA PHE A 120 14.86 8.17 -10.17
C PHE A 120 13.50 7.49 -10.16
N VAL A 121 12.53 8.00 -9.37
CA VAL A 121 11.16 7.48 -9.33
C VAL A 121 10.52 7.62 -10.69
N HIS A 122 10.60 8.79 -11.33
CA HIS A 122 10.10 9.00 -12.67
C HIS A 122 10.77 8.07 -13.70
N LYS A 123 12.08 7.89 -13.60
CA LYS A 123 12.80 6.93 -14.48
C LYS A 123 12.34 5.48 -14.30
N PHE A 124 12.03 5.05 -13.07
CA PHE A 124 11.47 3.71 -12.83
C PHE A 124 10.09 3.57 -13.47
N GLU A 125 9.21 4.57 -13.33
CA GLU A 125 7.88 4.58 -13.94
C GLU A 125 7.95 4.57 -15.47
N GLU A 126 8.81 5.41 -16.07
CA GLU A 126 9.05 5.46 -17.52
C GLU A 126 9.57 4.15 -18.10
N ASN A 127 10.25 3.35 -17.27
CA ASN A 127 10.75 2.02 -17.64
C ASN A 127 9.80 0.88 -17.22
N GLY A 128 8.50 1.17 -17.06
CA GLY A 128 7.47 0.17 -16.80
C GLY A 128 7.51 -0.45 -15.41
N CYS A 129 8.19 0.18 -14.47
CA CYS A 129 8.12 -0.25 -13.06
C CYS A 129 6.89 0.36 -12.39
N ILE A 130 6.26 -0.41 -11.52
CA ILE A 130 5.11 0.00 -10.72
C ILE A 130 5.40 -0.09 -9.24
N PHE A 131 4.67 0.65 -8.43
CA PHE A 131 4.76 0.55 -6.98
C PHE A 131 4.16 -0.77 -6.48
N SER A 132 4.85 -1.42 -5.56
CA SER A 132 4.33 -2.57 -4.81
C SER A 132 4.17 -2.27 -3.33
N ALA A 133 4.90 -1.28 -2.82
CA ALA A 133 4.72 -0.75 -1.47
C ALA A 133 5.14 0.72 -1.40
N MET A 134 4.52 1.44 -0.47
CA MET A 134 4.81 2.84 -0.18
C MET A 134 4.72 3.07 1.33
N THR A 135 5.68 3.81 1.88
CA THR A 135 5.64 4.28 3.26
C THR A 135 5.43 5.79 3.26
N LEU A 136 4.35 6.21 3.89
CA LEU A 136 3.87 7.58 3.93
C LEU A 136 4.05 8.16 5.33
N GLU A 137 4.58 9.38 5.41
CA GLU A 137 4.65 10.16 6.64
C GLU A 137 3.41 11.03 6.77
N TYR A 138 2.75 10.94 7.92
CA TYR A 138 1.62 11.78 8.30
C TYR A 138 1.88 12.42 9.65
N GLN A 139 1.54 13.70 9.77
CA GLN A 139 1.55 14.44 11.03
C GLN A 139 0.13 14.68 11.52
N ASN A 140 -0.11 14.45 12.80
CA ASN A 140 -1.40 14.79 13.41
C ASN A 140 -1.55 16.31 13.50
N ALA A 141 -2.73 16.83 13.12
CA ALA A 141 -3.00 18.26 13.10
C ALA A 141 -3.16 18.89 14.51
N SER A 142 -3.46 18.07 15.52
CA SER A 142 -3.81 18.52 16.88
C SER A 142 -2.82 18.10 17.94
N THR A 143 -1.95 17.14 17.64
CA THR A 143 -0.95 16.60 18.57
C THR A 143 0.44 16.58 17.92
N PRO A 144 1.54 16.49 18.67
CA PRO A 144 2.89 16.46 18.10
C PRO A 144 3.25 15.10 17.45
N GLU A 145 2.28 14.23 17.25
CA GLU A 145 2.50 12.88 16.72
C GLU A 145 2.74 12.89 15.22
N THR A 146 3.77 12.16 14.80
CA THR A 146 4.04 11.81 13.39
C THR A 146 4.07 10.30 13.27
N ILE A 147 3.46 9.77 12.23
CA ILE A 147 3.41 8.33 11.98
C ILE A 147 3.89 8.01 10.56
N HIS A 148 4.54 6.86 10.42
CA HIS A 148 4.82 6.27 9.12
C HIS A 148 3.88 5.09 8.90
N ILE A 149 3.06 5.18 7.86
CA ILE A 149 2.16 4.11 7.43
C ILE A 149 2.75 3.45 6.19
N ARG A 150 2.95 2.15 6.26
CA ARG A 150 3.32 1.32 5.11
C ARG A 150 2.07 0.68 4.54
N ALA A 151 1.83 0.94 3.26
CA ALA A 151 0.82 0.32 2.44
C ALA A 151 1.53 -0.59 1.42
N GLU A 152 1.21 -1.87 1.37
CA GLU A 152 1.88 -2.81 0.46
C GLU A 152 0.96 -3.91 -0.05
N PHE A 153 1.23 -4.38 -1.27
CA PHE A 153 0.66 -5.62 -1.78
C PHE A 153 1.64 -6.77 -1.56
N LYS A 154 1.28 -7.71 -0.70
CA LYS A 154 2.18 -8.76 -0.21
C LYS A 154 1.59 -10.15 -0.33
N GLY A 155 2.46 -11.14 -0.49
CA GLY A 155 2.08 -12.55 -0.54
C GLY A 155 1.74 -13.06 -1.93
N SER A 156 1.12 -14.26 -1.97
CA SER A 156 0.59 -14.89 -3.19
C SER A 156 -0.70 -15.65 -2.83
N PRO A 157 -1.88 -15.17 -3.27
CA PRO A 157 -2.11 -13.94 -4.02
C PRO A 157 -1.63 -12.70 -3.26
N LYS A 158 -1.38 -11.60 -3.98
CA LYS A 158 -0.91 -10.35 -3.40
C LYS A 158 -2.07 -9.60 -2.79
N ILE A 159 -2.14 -9.60 -1.48
CA ILE A 159 -3.18 -8.95 -0.68
C ILE A 159 -2.65 -7.60 -0.19
N PHE A 160 -3.52 -6.61 -0.13
CA PHE A 160 -3.19 -5.30 0.40
C PHE A 160 -3.11 -5.33 1.92
N GLU A 161 -1.96 -4.91 2.44
CA GLU A 161 -1.68 -4.83 3.88
C GLU A 161 -1.37 -3.38 4.27
N VAL A 162 -1.78 -2.99 5.46
CA VAL A 162 -1.52 -1.68 6.07
C VAL A 162 -0.90 -1.88 7.44
N SER A 163 0.24 -1.25 7.67
CA SER A 163 0.92 -1.27 8.97
C SER A 163 1.45 0.11 9.36
N ILE A 164 1.43 0.44 10.65
CA ILE A 164 2.17 1.58 11.18
C ILE A 164 3.56 1.07 11.55
N VAL A 165 4.58 1.57 10.84
CA VAL A 165 5.95 1.07 10.97
C VAL A 165 6.79 1.91 11.92
N ASN A 166 6.51 3.21 12.01
CA ASN A 166 7.18 4.12 12.94
C ASN A 166 6.19 5.13 13.51
N ILE A 167 6.48 5.57 14.72
CA ILE A 167 5.73 6.62 15.44
C ILE A 167 6.76 7.54 16.07
N PHE A 168 6.56 8.84 15.87
CA PHE A 168 7.43 9.87 16.42
C PHE A 168 6.60 10.88 17.20
N GLU A 169 7.22 11.49 18.20
CA GLU A 169 6.69 12.64 18.90
C GLU A 169 7.63 13.82 18.67
N ASN A 170 7.11 14.91 18.13
CA ASN A 170 7.88 16.12 17.86
C ASN A 170 7.88 17.01 19.11
N GLU A 171 8.95 17.07 19.83
CA GLU A 171 9.15 18.00 20.96
C GLU A 171 9.80 19.30 20.47
N GLY A 172 9.00 20.35 20.25
CA GLY A 172 9.47 21.70 19.97
C GLY A 172 10.21 21.90 18.63
N LEU A 173 11.03 22.92 18.54
CA LEU A 173 11.75 23.32 17.31
C LEU A 173 12.97 22.44 16.98
N GLU A 174 13.51 21.71 17.96
CA GLU A 174 14.55 20.73 17.74
C GLU A 174 13.90 19.33 17.78
N ALA A 175 13.63 18.80 16.59
CA ALA A 175 12.99 17.50 16.42
C ALA A 175 13.86 16.36 17.00
N LYS A 176 13.82 16.15 18.31
CA LYS A 176 14.14 14.84 18.86
C LYS A 176 12.98 13.93 18.51
N LYS A 177 13.14 13.20 17.42
CA LYS A 177 12.21 12.14 17.03
C LYS A 177 12.42 10.95 17.98
N GLU A 178 11.79 10.97 19.14
CA GLU A 178 11.73 9.80 19.98
C GLU A 178 10.59 8.88 19.52
N GLN A 179 10.87 7.59 19.48
CA GLN A 179 9.87 6.60 19.07
C GLN A 179 8.86 6.47 20.22
N SER A 180 7.62 6.87 19.99
CA SER A 180 6.50 6.72 20.91
C SER A 180 5.59 5.57 20.48
N SER A 181 4.65 5.17 21.33
CA SER A 181 3.65 4.17 21.00
C SER A 181 2.26 4.78 21.00
N LEU A 182 1.53 4.63 19.90
CA LEU A 182 0.10 4.88 19.92
C LEU A 182 -0.61 3.90 20.85
N SER A 183 -1.70 4.35 21.46
CA SER A 183 -2.59 3.41 22.15
C SER A 183 -3.11 2.37 21.13
N VAL A 184 -3.37 1.14 21.61
CA VAL A 184 -3.91 0.06 20.76
C VAL A 184 -5.16 0.51 20.02
N LYS A 185 -6.04 1.27 20.68
CA LYS A 185 -7.26 1.81 20.10
C LYS A 185 -6.96 2.78 18.94
N LYS A 186 -6.07 3.76 19.16
CA LYS A 186 -5.72 4.77 18.14
C LYS A 186 -5.00 4.13 16.94
N ASN A 187 -4.11 3.18 17.20
CA ASN A 187 -3.44 2.41 16.15
C ASN A 187 -4.45 1.68 15.26
N LEU A 188 -5.43 1.00 15.87
CA LEU A 188 -6.50 0.32 15.15
C LEU A 188 -7.36 1.31 14.36
N GLU A 189 -7.76 2.44 14.94
CA GLU A 189 -8.57 3.48 14.29
C GLU A 189 -7.86 4.03 13.04
N VAL A 190 -6.59 4.36 13.15
CA VAL A 190 -5.79 4.89 12.04
C VAL A 190 -5.67 3.86 10.90
N ARG A 191 -5.29 2.60 11.21
CA ARG A 191 -5.17 1.55 10.20
C ARG A 191 -6.50 1.25 9.52
N THR A 192 -7.59 1.21 10.30
CA THR A 192 -8.94 0.98 9.76
C THR A 192 -9.37 2.12 8.85
N ALA A 193 -9.14 3.38 9.23
CA ALA A 193 -9.45 4.54 8.40
C ALA A 193 -8.68 4.49 7.08
N PHE A 194 -7.36 4.23 7.14
CA PHE A 194 -6.51 4.13 5.97
C PHE A 194 -6.95 3.00 5.02
N TRP A 195 -7.21 1.81 5.57
CA TRP A 195 -7.66 0.66 4.78
C TRP A 195 -9.01 0.90 4.11
N ASN A 196 -9.96 1.53 4.82
CA ASN A 196 -11.27 1.87 4.26
C ASN A 196 -11.16 2.86 3.10
N ASN A 197 -10.31 3.89 3.23
CA ASN A 197 -10.07 4.84 2.16
C ASN A 197 -9.38 4.17 0.96
N ALA A 198 -8.38 3.32 1.21
CA ALA A 198 -7.75 2.52 0.17
C ALA A 198 -8.76 1.63 -0.58
N ARG A 199 -9.71 1.01 0.15
CA ARG A 199 -10.80 0.22 -0.45
C ARG A 199 -11.70 1.06 -1.36
N ILE A 200 -12.06 2.26 -0.92
CA ILE A 200 -12.88 3.19 -1.74
C ILE A 200 -12.13 3.55 -3.02
N ILE A 201 -10.88 3.96 -2.90
CA ILE A 201 -10.01 4.33 -4.04
C ILE A 201 -9.89 3.15 -5.02
N TYR A 202 -9.60 1.96 -4.49
CA TYR A 202 -9.47 0.75 -5.30
C TYR A 202 -10.74 0.46 -6.10
N ASN A 203 -11.91 0.50 -5.44
CA ASN A 203 -13.19 0.26 -6.10
C ASN A 203 -13.51 1.31 -7.17
N GLU A 204 -13.16 2.59 -6.93
CA GLU A 204 -13.32 3.66 -7.91
C GLU A 204 -12.47 3.41 -9.17
N ILE A 205 -11.25 2.92 -9.01
CA ILE A 205 -10.33 2.64 -10.11
C ILE A 205 -10.79 1.42 -10.90
N VAL A 206 -11.15 0.33 -10.21
CA VAL A 206 -11.62 -0.91 -10.85
C VAL A 206 -12.95 -0.68 -11.58
N SER A 207 -13.85 0.17 -11.05
CA SER A 207 -15.14 0.46 -11.70
C SER A 207 -15.04 1.27 -12.99
N LYS A 208 -13.89 1.88 -13.30
CA LYS A 208 -13.63 2.62 -14.53
C LYS A 208 -13.21 1.70 -15.70
N GLN A 209 -13.09 0.38 -15.46
CA GLN A 209 -12.78 -0.62 -16.49
C GLN A 209 -14.03 -0.94 -17.32
#